data_65b360bf8d7b5079101a1ef2b93e8cef
#
_entry.id   65b360bf8d7b5079101a1ef2b93e8cef
#
_cell.length_a   1.000
_cell.length_b   1.000
_cell.length_c   1.000
_cell.angle_alpha   90.00
_cell.angle_beta   90.00
_cell.angle_gamma   90.00
#
_symmetry.space_group_name_H-M   'P 1'
#
loop_
_entity.id
_entity.type
_entity.pdbx_description
1 polymer ?
#
loop_
_entity_poly.entity_id
_entity_poly.type
_entity_poly.pdbx_seq_one_letter_code
_entity_poly.pdbx_strand_id
1 'polypeptide(L)'
;VDEHYYMPPEWFFANTHFYDEYPRDVKVFSGEYAAHPKRMGGMRSSNTLEGALSEAAFLTGVERNADVVIMASYAPLLARVGYVQWAPDMIWFDAETAYGTPSYYVQKMYSLNMGSYTLPVEAELPENVYASASYDAKAEEPILKLVNASKEAFSFEPEVEGSRIDTIVVTSLGGDELFAYNTIEAPKKVAEKEIVLSGEECRSVTIPAHTFAVYRFLKK
;
A
#
# COMPACT_ATOMS: atom_id res chain seq x y z
N VAL A 1 -10.35 20.65 2.63
CA VAL A 1 -9.85 20.76 1.24
C VAL A 1 -10.00 19.40 0.59
N ASP A 2 -10.48 19.37 -0.65
CA ASP A 2 -10.54 18.17 -1.48
C ASP A 2 -9.41 18.23 -2.51
N GLU A 3 -8.56 17.19 -2.54
CA GLU A 3 -7.37 17.13 -3.39
C GLU A 3 -7.39 15.89 -4.27
N HIS A 4 -7.00 16.05 -5.54
CA HIS A 4 -7.04 15.02 -6.56
C HIS A 4 -5.67 14.82 -7.21
N TYR A 5 -5.19 13.56 -7.32
CA TYR A 5 -3.87 13.21 -7.85
C TYR A 5 -3.96 12.12 -8.90
N TYR A 6 -3.92 12.50 -10.17
CA TYR A 6 -3.80 11.58 -11.31
C TYR A 6 -2.43 11.75 -11.94
N MET A 7 -1.42 11.13 -11.34
CA MET A 7 -0.01 11.39 -11.62
C MET A 7 0.74 10.09 -11.97
N PRO A 8 1.89 10.16 -12.63
CA PRO A 8 2.70 8.96 -12.87
C PRO A 8 3.27 8.38 -11.57
N PRO A 9 3.67 7.09 -11.54
CA PRO A 9 4.23 6.44 -10.34
C PRO A 9 5.39 7.20 -9.70
N GLU A 10 6.26 7.79 -10.51
CA GLU A 10 7.42 8.56 -10.05
C GLU A 10 7.01 9.75 -9.18
N TRP A 11 5.86 10.36 -9.48
CA TRP A 11 5.33 11.46 -8.66
C TRP A 11 4.91 10.94 -7.28
N PHE A 12 4.21 9.81 -7.20
CA PHE A 12 3.77 9.23 -5.93
C PHE A 12 4.96 8.86 -5.05
N PHE A 13 5.99 8.23 -5.60
CA PHE A 13 7.22 7.93 -4.87
C PHE A 13 7.94 9.19 -4.37
N ALA A 14 8.02 10.25 -5.18
CA ALA A 14 8.68 11.50 -4.83
C ALA A 14 7.91 12.33 -3.79
N ASN A 15 6.62 12.08 -3.61
CA ASN A 15 5.74 12.90 -2.77
C ASN A 15 5.25 12.20 -1.49
N THR A 16 5.95 11.16 -1.02
CA THR A 16 5.62 10.45 0.23
C THR A 16 5.71 11.34 1.48
N HIS A 17 6.34 12.51 1.37
CA HIS A 17 6.46 13.53 2.41
C HIS A 17 5.61 14.79 2.15
N PHE A 18 4.69 14.75 1.18
CA PHE A 18 3.89 15.89 0.74
C PHE A 18 3.11 16.56 1.89
N TYR A 19 2.61 15.77 2.83
CA TYR A 19 1.81 16.26 3.95
C TYR A 19 2.61 16.55 5.23
N ASP A 20 3.92 16.26 5.29
CA ASP A 20 4.70 16.41 6.52
C ASP A 20 4.75 17.88 6.98
N GLU A 21 4.88 18.83 6.06
CA GLU A 21 4.88 20.27 6.33
C GLU A 21 3.54 20.96 5.96
N TYR A 22 2.47 20.17 5.74
CA TYR A 22 1.17 20.73 5.36
C TYR A 22 0.54 21.50 6.53
N PRO A 23 -0.20 22.62 6.28
CA PRO A 23 -0.89 23.37 7.32
C PRO A 23 -1.81 22.51 8.18
N ARG A 24 -1.71 22.63 9.51
CA ARG A 24 -2.49 21.80 10.46
C ARG A 24 -3.86 22.39 10.82
N ASP A 25 -4.14 23.60 10.39
CA ASP A 25 -5.42 24.32 10.59
C ASP A 25 -6.52 23.91 9.59
N VAL A 26 -6.18 23.10 8.59
CA VAL A 26 -7.13 22.53 7.62
C VAL A 26 -7.19 21.01 7.70
N LYS A 27 -8.26 20.43 7.21
CA LYS A 27 -8.40 18.99 7.00
C LYS A 27 -8.47 18.70 5.51
N VAL A 28 -7.80 17.63 5.10
CA VAL A 28 -7.72 17.18 3.72
C VAL A 28 -8.53 15.91 3.52
N PHE A 29 -9.31 15.89 2.49
CA PHE A 29 -9.84 14.70 1.84
C PHE A 29 -9.06 14.51 0.53
N SER A 30 -8.22 13.49 0.45
CA SER A 30 -7.62 13.05 -0.81
C SER A 30 -8.71 12.30 -1.58
N GLY A 31 -9.60 13.06 -2.21
CA GLY A 31 -10.90 12.60 -2.70
C GLY A 31 -10.79 11.72 -3.92
N GLU A 32 -9.75 11.93 -4.75
CA GLU A 32 -9.48 11.11 -5.91
C GLU A 32 -7.98 10.96 -6.14
N TYR A 33 -7.50 9.73 -6.24
CA TYR A 33 -6.13 9.47 -6.70
C TYR A 33 -6.01 8.13 -7.41
N ALA A 34 -5.10 8.08 -8.37
CA ALA A 34 -4.65 6.86 -9.03
C ALA A 34 -3.29 7.11 -9.70
N ALA A 35 -2.38 6.17 -9.56
CA ALA A 35 -1.14 6.19 -10.32
C ALA A 35 -1.39 5.86 -11.78
N HIS A 36 -0.85 6.67 -12.69
CA HIS A 36 -0.95 6.51 -14.14
C HIS A 36 0.36 5.97 -14.72
N PRO A 37 0.67 4.67 -14.60
CA PRO A 37 1.88 4.09 -15.18
C PRO A 37 1.82 4.10 -16.71
N LYS A 38 2.97 3.96 -17.35
CA LYS A 38 3.04 3.80 -18.82
C LYS A 38 2.25 2.57 -19.23
N ARG A 39 1.31 2.75 -20.15
CA ARG A 39 0.49 1.66 -20.68
C ARG A 39 1.33 0.78 -21.60
N MET A 40 1.41 -0.51 -21.30
CA MET A 40 2.09 -1.51 -22.14
C MET A 40 1.16 -2.16 -23.16
N GLY A 41 -0.14 -1.88 -23.10
CA GLY A 41 -1.18 -2.39 -24.01
C GLY A 41 -2.58 -2.17 -23.47
N GLY A 42 -3.41 -1.44 -24.18
CA GLY A 42 -4.81 -1.20 -23.83
C GLY A 42 -5.05 -0.58 -22.43
N MET A 43 -6.30 -0.31 -22.13
CA MET A 43 -6.66 0.33 -20.86
C MET A 43 -6.50 -0.58 -19.63
N ARG A 44 -6.74 -1.88 -19.76
CA ARG A 44 -6.62 -2.85 -18.65
C ARG A 44 -5.20 -2.97 -18.09
N SER A 45 -4.18 -2.68 -18.89
CA SER A 45 -2.78 -2.68 -18.44
C SER A 45 -2.36 -1.41 -17.70
N SER A 46 -3.29 -0.53 -17.37
CA SER A 46 -2.99 0.69 -16.62
C SER A 46 -2.84 0.46 -15.11
N ASN A 47 -3.37 -0.64 -14.57
CA ASN A 47 -3.26 -0.97 -13.15
C ASN A 47 -2.17 -2.01 -12.92
N THR A 48 -0.91 -1.60 -12.97
CA THR A 48 0.26 -2.47 -12.79
C THR A 48 0.68 -2.57 -11.33
N LEU A 49 1.54 -3.55 -11.02
CA LEU A 49 2.20 -3.65 -9.71
C LEU A 49 3.02 -2.37 -9.41
N GLU A 50 3.73 -1.78 -10.38
CA GLU A 50 4.46 -0.53 -10.21
C GLU A 50 3.57 0.61 -9.73
N GLY A 51 2.41 0.80 -10.38
CA GLY A 51 1.42 1.80 -9.97
C GLY A 51 0.93 1.54 -8.55
N ALA A 52 0.58 0.31 -8.23
CA ALA A 52 0.12 -0.08 -6.90
C ALA A 52 1.19 0.15 -5.80
N LEU A 53 2.46 -0.16 -6.06
CA LEU A 53 3.54 0.10 -5.12
C LEU A 53 3.78 1.59 -4.90
N SER A 54 3.66 2.41 -5.95
CA SER A 54 3.80 3.87 -5.82
C SER A 54 2.66 4.48 -4.99
N GLU A 55 1.42 4.00 -5.19
CA GLU A 55 0.28 4.37 -4.37
C GLU A 55 0.46 3.91 -2.91
N ALA A 56 0.94 2.69 -2.69
CA ALA A 56 1.25 2.19 -1.35
C ALA A 56 2.30 3.05 -0.64
N ALA A 57 3.35 3.46 -1.35
CA ALA A 57 4.38 4.35 -0.81
C ALA A 57 3.80 5.72 -0.42
N PHE A 58 3.01 6.35 -1.27
CA PHE A 58 2.34 7.62 -0.99
C PHE A 58 1.41 7.53 0.22
N LEU A 59 0.67 6.43 0.34
CA LEU A 59 -0.22 6.17 1.47
C LEU A 59 0.51 6.03 2.81
N THR A 60 1.82 5.71 2.84
CA THR A 60 2.60 5.77 4.10
C THR A 60 2.67 7.21 4.62
N GLY A 61 2.82 8.19 3.71
CA GLY A 61 2.79 9.61 4.05
C GLY A 61 1.41 10.10 4.47
N VAL A 62 0.36 9.61 3.79
CA VAL A 62 -1.04 9.89 4.15
C VAL A 62 -1.35 9.37 5.56
N GLU A 63 -1.00 8.12 5.87
CA GLU A 63 -1.24 7.53 7.20
C GLU A 63 -0.44 8.24 8.29
N ARG A 64 0.84 8.56 8.04
CA ARG A 64 1.69 9.30 8.99
C ARG A 64 1.10 10.66 9.35
N ASN A 65 0.38 11.29 8.41
CA ASN A 65 -0.25 12.59 8.55
C ASN A 65 -1.78 12.50 8.72
N ALA A 66 -2.28 11.49 9.43
CA ALA A 66 -3.71 11.28 9.68
C ALA A 66 -4.38 12.41 10.50
N ASP A 67 -3.61 13.27 11.12
CA ASP A 67 -4.08 14.50 11.76
C ASP A 67 -4.50 15.57 10.74
N VAL A 68 -3.99 15.52 9.52
CA VAL A 68 -4.34 16.41 8.39
C VAL A 68 -5.23 15.69 7.39
N VAL A 69 -4.79 14.53 6.88
CA VAL A 69 -5.52 13.76 5.87
C VAL A 69 -6.50 12.83 6.55
N ILE A 70 -7.73 13.26 6.67
CA ILE A 70 -8.78 12.54 7.42
C ILE A 70 -9.51 11.46 6.59
N MET A 71 -9.42 11.56 5.27
CA MET A 71 -9.99 10.58 4.33
C MET A 71 -9.14 10.52 3.07
N ALA A 72 -9.09 9.34 2.45
CA ALA A 72 -8.51 9.13 1.13
C ALA A 72 -9.36 8.12 0.35
N SER A 73 -9.56 8.33 -0.94
CA SER A 73 -10.29 7.42 -1.80
C SER A 73 -9.66 7.28 -3.18
N TYR A 74 -9.58 6.05 -3.63
CA TYR A 74 -9.14 5.74 -4.99
C TYR A 74 -10.26 6.04 -5.99
N ALA A 75 -9.92 6.60 -7.13
CA ALA A 75 -10.84 6.84 -8.23
C ALA A 75 -10.14 6.68 -9.60
N PRO A 76 -10.88 6.23 -10.63
CA PRO A 76 -12.23 5.66 -10.62
C PRO A 76 -12.31 4.27 -10.00
N LEU A 77 -13.51 3.91 -9.52
CA LEU A 77 -13.71 2.66 -8.78
C LEU A 77 -13.96 1.46 -9.69
N LEU A 78 -14.85 1.58 -10.66
CA LEU A 78 -15.40 0.45 -11.43
C LEU A 78 -15.24 0.64 -12.93
N ALA A 79 -14.80 -0.41 -13.64
CA ALA A 79 -14.72 -0.44 -15.10
C ALA A 79 -15.32 -1.71 -15.68
N ARG A 80 -16.21 -1.57 -16.66
CA ARG A 80 -16.71 -2.68 -17.43
C ARG A 80 -15.77 -3.01 -18.59
N VAL A 81 -15.33 -4.25 -18.68
CA VAL A 81 -14.46 -4.74 -19.76
C VAL A 81 -15.11 -4.49 -21.12
N GLY A 82 -14.37 -3.82 -22.02
CA GLY A 82 -14.83 -3.45 -23.36
C GLY A 82 -15.71 -2.20 -23.46
N TYR A 83 -16.09 -1.58 -22.33
CA TYR A 83 -17.01 -0.43 -22.29
C TYR A 83 -16.51 0.71 -21.38
N VAL A 84 -15.21 0.87 -21.26
CA VAL A 84 -14.60 1.88 -20.41
C VAL A 84 -14.03 3.02 -21.26
N GLN A 85 -14.17 4.25 -20.79
CA GLN A 85 -13.60 5.45 -21.41
C GLN A 85 -12.35 5.96 -20.69
N TRP A 86 -12.14 5.53 -19.46
CA TRP A 86 -11.08 5.97 -18.58
C TRP A 86 -10.29 4.77 -18.04
N ALA A 87 -9.08 4.99 -17.62
CA ALA A 87 -8.23 4.08 -16.86
C ALA A 87 -7.05 4.88 -16.27
N PRO A 88 -6.52 4.49 -15.11
CA PRO A 88 -6.77 3.22 -14.38
C PRO A 88 -8.10 3.18 -13.62
N ASP A 89 -8.61 1.98 -13.35
CA ASP A 89 -9.80 1.73 -12.53
C ASP A 89 -9.50 0.63 -11.51
N MET A 90 -10.06 0.71 -10.31
CA MET A 90 -9.67 -0.19 -9.21
C MET A 90 -10.21 -1.61 -9.37
N ILE A 91 -11.45 -1.75 -9.84
CA ILE A 91 -12.15 -3.04 -10.00
C ILE A 91 -12.70 -3.15 -11.42
N TRP A 92 -12.35 -4.21 -12.10
CA TRP A 92 -12.85 -4.50 -13.43
C TRP A 92 -13.86 -5.66 -13.41
N PHE A 93 -14.89 -5.57 -14.25
CA PHE A 93 -15.94 -6.57 -14.31
C PHE A 93 -16.46 -6.78 -15.73
N ASP A 94 -17.09 -7.91 -15.96
CA ASP A 94 -17.92 -8.20 -17.15
C ASP A 94 -19.33 -8.62 -16.72
N ALA A 95 -20.05 -9.41 -17.55
CA ALA A 95 -21.40 -9.86 -17.23
C ALA A 95 -21.44 -10.97 -16.16
N GLU A 96 -20.34 -11.66 -15.92
CA GLU A 96 -20.30 -12.90 -15.14
C GLU A 96 -19.36 -12.78 -13.93
N THR A 97 -18.27 -12.01 -14.05
CA THR A 97 -17.19 -11.99 -13.07
C THR A 97 -16.67 -10.58 -12.80
N ALA A 98 -15.92 -10.42 -11.71
CA ALA A 98 -15.17 -9.22 -11.38
C ALA A 98 -13.80 -9.58 -10.81
N TYR A 99 -12.83 -8.68 -10.97
CA TYR A 99 -11.53 -8.82 -10.33
C TYR A 99 -11.01 -7.48 -9.79
N GLY A 100 -10.26 -7.55 -8.69
CA GLY A 100 -9.49 -6.44 -8.16
C GLY A 100 -8.15 -6.31 -8.86
N THR A 101 -7.71 -5.08 -9.12
CA THR A 101 -6.39 -4.78 -9.64
C THR A 101 -5.34 -4.83 -8.52
N PRO A 102 -4.02 -4.74 -8.81
CA PRO A 102 -3.01 -4.55 -7.77
C PRO A 102 -3.32 -3.36 -6.84
N SER A 103 -3.80 -2.23 -7.38
CA SER A 103 -4.25 -1.08 -6.60
C SER A 103 -5.42 -1.42 -5.65
N TYR A 104 -6.36 -2.28 -6.06
CA TYR A 104 -7.41 -2.78 -5.17
C TYR A 104 -6.84 -3.48 -3.93
N TYR A 105 -5.83 -4.33 -4.12
CA TYR A 105 -5.22 -5.04 -2.99
C TYR A 105 -4.47 -4.07 -2.06
N VAL A 106 -3.81 -3.04 -2.58
CA VAL A 106 -3.21 -1.98 -1.75
C VAL A 106 -4.28 -1.30 -0.88
N GLN A 107 -5.39 -0.85 -1.49
CA GLN A 107 -6.50 -0.22 -0.76
C GLN A 107 -7.07 -1.16 0.31
N LYS A 108 -7.29 -2.42 -0.04
CA LYS A 108 -7.77 -3.45 0.89
C LYS A 108 -6.82 -3.63 2.07
N MET A 109 -5.52 -3.76 1.81
CA MET A 109 -4.52 -3.96 2.87
C MET A 109 -4.45 -2.75 3.81
N TYR A 110 -4.53 -1.52 3.30
CA TYR A 110 -4.61 -0.31 4.14
C TYR A 110 -5.91 -0.28 4.96
N SER A 111 -7.06 -0.48 4.31
CA SER A 111 -8.38 -0.39 4.96
C SER A 111 -8.60 -1.42 6.06
N LEU A 112 -8.13 -2.66 5.85
CA LEU A 112 -8.26 -3.74 6.84
C LEU A 112 -7.24 -3.65 7.97
N ASN A 113 -6.18 -2.86 7.80
CA ASN A 113 -5.10 -2.67 8.78
C ASN A 113 -4.95 -1.21 9.21
N MET A 114 -6.07 -0.53 9.36
CA MET A 114 -6.10 0.84 9.89
C MET A 114 -5.93 0.81 11.42
N GLY A 115 -4.97 1.60 11.92
CA GLY A 115 -4.76 1.77 13.35
C GLY A 115 -5.72 2.79 13.97
N SER A 116 -5.75 2.85 15.30
CA SER A 116 -6.49 3.85 16.07
C SER A 116 -5.73 5.17 16.17
N TYR A 117 -4.40 5.12 16.11
CA TYR A 117 -3.48 6.26 16.08
C TYR A 117 -2.14 5.86 15.45
N THR A 118 -1.41 6.84 14.96
CA THR A 118 -0.09 6.65 14.34
C THR A 118 0.99 6.43 15.39
N LEU A 119 2.02 5.66 15.01
CA LEU A 119 3.25 5.49 15.77
C LEU A 119 4.44 6.05 14.98
N PRO A 120 5.47 6.60 15.65
CA PRO A 120 6.71 6.95 14.97
C PRO A 120 7.44 5.70 14.47
N VAL A 121 8.12 5.82 13.33
CA VAL A 121 9.08 4.83 12.84
C VAL A 121 10.47 5.43 13.01
N GLU A 122 11.23 4.88 13.97
CA GLU A 122 12.59 5.32 14.28
C GLU A 122 13.60 4.43 13.55
N ALA A 123 13.82 4.71 12.27
CA ALA A 123 14.78 3.97 11.44
C ALA A 123 15.27 4.84 10.28
N GLU A 124 16.55 4.67 9.90
CA GLU A 124 17.04 5.16 8.62
C GLU A 124 16.67 4.13 7.54
N LEU A 125 15.72 4.50 6.67
CA LEU A 125 15.29 3.65 5.57
C LEU A 125 16.17 3.88 4.35
N PRO A 126 16.55 2.81 3.62
CA PRO A 126 17.26 2.95 2.34
C PRO A 126 16.41 3.71 1.32
N GLU A 127 17.05 4.18 0.26
CA GLU A 127 16.35 4.76 -0.87
C GLU A 127 15.31 3.80 -1.47
N ASN A 128 14.12 4.31 -1.82
CA ASN A 128 12.99 3.54 -2.32
C ASN A 128 12.38 2.52 -1.33
N VAL A 129 12.64 2.69 -0.02
CA VAL A 129 11.93 2.00 1.05
C VAL A 129 11.13 3.03 1.86
N TYR A 130 9.84 2.76 2.05
CA TYR A 130 8.89 3.69 2.69
C TYR A 130 8.13 2.97 3.80
N ALA A 131 7.87 3.68 4.90
CA ALA A 131 7.19 3.10 6.04
C ALA A 131 6.18 4.04 6.69
N SER A 132 5.15 3.46 7.27
CA SER A 132 4.29 4.07 8.30
C SER A 132 3.96 3.04 9.36
N ALA A 133 3.70 3.50 10.57
CA ALA A 133 3.26 2.63 11.65
C ALA A 133 2.05 3.20 12.37
N SER A 134 1.22 2.30 12.88
CA SER A 134 0.02 2.64 13.64
C SER A 134 -0.23 1.60 14.73
N TYR A 135 -1.16 1.89 15.65
CA TYR A 135 -1.55 0.98 16.71
C TYR A 135 -3.05 0.72 16.68
N ASP A 136 -3.44 -0.53 16.60
CA ASP A 136 -4.82 -0.98 16.74
C ASP A 136 -5.16 -1.14 18.23
N ALA A 137 -5.81 -0.14 18.81
CA ALA A 137 -6.14 -0.15 20.24
C ALA A 137 -7.15 -1.22 20.63
N LYS A 138 -7.94 -1.73 19.68
CA LYS A 138 -8.93 -2.78 19.95
C LYS A 138 -8.28 -4.17 19.98
N ALA A 139 -7.35 -4.42 19.06
CA ALA A 139 -6.61 -5.67 19.01
C ALA A 139 -5.37 -5.65 19.93
N GLU A 140 -4.96 -4.45 20.38
CA GLU A 140 -3.73 -4.19 21.13
C GLU A 140 -2.47 -4.55 20.33
N GLU A 141 -2.49 -4.27 19.02
CA GLU A 141 -1.46 -4.66 18.09
C GLU A 141 -0.80 -3.43 17.41
N PRO A 142 0.52 -3.31 17.45
CA PRO A 142 1.25 -2.46 16.53
C PRO A 142 1.15 -3.00 15.09
N ILE A 143 1.05 -2.07 14.14
CA ILE A 143 0.98 -2.37 12.71
C ILE A 143 2.05 -1.55 12.00
N LEU A 144 2.94 -2.23 11.27
CA LEU A 144 3.90 -1.59 10.38
C LEU A 144 3.48 -1.84 8.93
N LYS A 145 3.45 -0.79 8.13
CA LYS A 145 3.32 -0.87 6.68
C LYS A 145 4.65 -0.48 6.05
N LEU A 146 5.21 -1.35 5.23
CA LEU A 146 6.51 -1.19 4.61
C LEU A 146 6.41 -1.43 3.11
N VAL A 147 6.94 -0.50 2.32
CA VAL A 147 7.01 -0.63 0.85
C VAL A 147 8.48 -0.67 0.46
N ASN A 148 8.91 -1.76 -0.14
CA ASN A 148 10.21 -1.88 -0.78
C ASN A 148 10.03 -1.79 -2.30
N ALA A 149 10.21 -0.59 -2.84
CA ALA A 149 10.17 -0.35 -4.27
C ALA A 149 11.55 -0.53 -4.95
N SER A 150 12.57 -0.89 -4.18
CA SER A 150 13.92 -1.13 -4.70
C SER A 150 14.04 -2.48 -5.42
N LYS A 151 15.16 -2.69 -6.09
CA LYS A 151 15.48 -3.95 -6.81
C LYS A 151 16.09 -5.03 -5.91
N GLU A 152 16.34 -4.72 -4.65
CA GLU A 152 16.98 -5.61 -3.69
C GLU A 152 16.06 -5.84 -2.49
N ALA A 153 16.21 -7.01 -1.88
CA ALA A 153 15.52 -7.30 -0.62
C ALA A 153 16.08 -6.41 0.50
N PHE A 154 15.22 -5.99 1.41
CA PHE A 154 15.60 -5.23 2.60
C PHE A 154 15.30 -6.01 3.85
N SER A 155 16.28 -6.13 4.75
CA SER A 155 16.14 -6.83 6.03
C SER A 155 16.20 -5.84 7.18
N PHE A 156 15.38 -6.06 8.21
CA PHE A 156 15.30 -5.22 9.40
C PHE A 156 15.00 -6.07 10.64
N GLU A 157 15.36 -5.55 11.80
CA GLU A 157 15.07 -6.13 13.09
C GLU A 157 13.95 -5.31 13.75
N PRO A 158 12.71 -5.82 13.83
CA PRO A 158 11.60 -5.06 14.39
C PRO A 158 11.71 -4.99 15.91
N GLU A 159 11.60 -3.79 16.44
CA GLU A 159 11.48 -3.55 17.88
C GLU A 159 10.18 -2.77 18.15
N VAL A 160 9.48 -3.15 19.21
CA VAL A 160 8.30 -2.43 19.71
C VAL A 160 8.56 -2.09 21.17
N GLU A 161 8.61 -0.79 21.47
CA GLU A 161 8.90 -0.31 22.82
C GLU A 161 7.96 -0.93 23.86
N GLY A 162 8.54 -1.47 24.93
CA GLY A 162 7.79 -2.09 26.03
C GLY A 162 7.10 -3.41 25.68
N SER A 163 7.39 -4.02 24.53
CA SER A 163 6.73 -5.25 24.08
C SER A 163 7.74 -6.25 23.54
N ARG A 164 7.53 -7.54 23.86
CA ARG A 164 8.25 -8.64 23.21
C ARG A 164 7.43 -9.14 22.04
N ILE A 165 8.06 -9.20 20.86
CA ILE A 165 7.45 -9.73 19.64
C ILE A 165 7.71 -11.24 19.61
N ASP A 166 6.64 -12.03 19.63
CA ASP A 166 6.74 -13.51 19.54
C ASP A 166 6.10 -14.06 18.24
N THR A 167 5.21 -13.27 17.62
CA THR A 167 4.50 -13.64 16.38
C THR A 167 4.27 -12.41 15.54
N ILE A 168 4.45 -12.52 14.23
CA ILE A 168 4.14 -11.47 13.25
C ILE A 168 3.27 -12.09 12.16
N VAL A 169 2.09 -11.54 11.94
CA VAL A 169 1.29 -11.83 10.74
C VAL A 169 1.69 -10.86 9.65
N VAL A 170 2.13 -11.39 8.52
CA VAL A 170 2.59 -10.61 7.37
C VAL A 170 1.66 -10.81 6.20
N THR A 171 0.98 -9.74 5.77
CA THR A 171 0.24 -9.71 4.52
C THR A 171 1.05 -8.93 3.49
N SER A 172 1.38 -9.54 2.35
CA SER A 172 2.25 -8.94 1.35
C SER A 172 1.65 -8.97 -0.06
N LEU A 173 1.98 -7.96 -0.85
CA LEU A 173 1.68 -7.81 -2.27
C LEU A 173 2.96 -7.46 -3.01
N GLY A 174 3.40 -8.28 -3.93
CA GLY A 174 4.64 -8.04 -4.67
C GLY A 174 4.91 -9.07 -5.75
N GLY A 175 6.02 -8.89 -6.47
CA GLY A 175 6.48 -9.79 -7.52
C GLY A 175 7.60 -9.21 -8.37
N ASP A 176 8.23 -10.05 -9.17
CA ASP A 176 9.38 -9.68 -10.00
C ASP A 176 9.00 -8.82 -11.24
N GLU A 177 7.75 -8.92 -11.68
CA GLU A 177 7.25 -8.22 -12.88
C GLU A 177 6.51 -6.93 -12.50
N LEU A 178 7.19 -5.78 -12.48
CA LEU A 178 6.59 -4.48 -12.15
C LEU A 178 5.39 -4.10 -13.01
N PHE A 179 5.39 -4.52 -14.28
CA PHE A 179 4.27 -4.26 -15.20
C PHE A 179 3.19 -5.36 -15.19
N ALA A 180 3.25 -6.32 -14.24
CA ALA A 180 2.20 -7.30 -14.07
C ALA A 180 0.88 -6.63 -13.66
N TYR A 181 -0.22 -7.11 -14.21
CA TYR A 181 -1.58 -6.68 -13.90
C TYR A 181 -2.55 -7.86 -13.95
N ASN A 182 -3.70 -7.71 -13.31
CA ASN A 182 -4.75 -8.71 -13.27
C ASN A 182 -5.70 -8.59 -14.46
N THR A 183 -6.29 -9.69 -14.86
CA THR A 183 -7.29 -9.77 -15.94
C THR A 183 -8.42 -10.71 -15.53
N ILE A 184 -9.49 -10.80 -16.32
CA ILE A 184 -10.57 -11.80 -16.11
C ILE A 184 -9.99 -13.22 -16.11
N GLU A 185 -9.06 -13.51 -17.04
CA GLU A 185 -8.45 -14.83 -17.21
C GLU A 185 -7.41 -15.15 -16.11
N ALA A 186 -6.82 -14.10 -15.51
CA ALA A 186 -5.82 -14.21 -14.44
C ALA A 186 -6.10 -13.19 -13.31
N PRO A 187 -7.22 -13.34 -12.59
CA PRO A 187 -7.73 -12.31 -11.65
C PRO A 187 -6.87 -12.13 -10.40
N LYS A 188 -5.95 -13.03 -10.15
CA LYS A 188 -5.03 -13.04 -8.99
C LYS A 188 -3.57 -13.21 -9.39
N LYS A 189 -3.18 -12.79 -10.61
CA LYS A 189 -1.76 -12.80 -11.02
C LYS A 189 -0.90 -11.98 -10.04
N VAL A 190 -1.43 -10.84 -9.60
CA VAL A 190 -0.89 -10.00 -8.54
C VAL A 190 -1.95 -9.89 -7.45
N ALA A 191 -1.75 -10.57 -6.34
CA ALA A 191 -2.67 -10.60 -5.21
C ALA A 191 -1.93 -10.73 -3.89
N GLU A 192 -2.60 -10.38 -2.81
CA GLU A 192 -2.06 -10.50 -1.45
C GLU A 192 -1.76 -11.97 -1.08
N LYS A 193 -0.72 -12.15 -0.26
CA LYS A 193 -0.34 -13.42 0.37
C LYS A 193 -0.15 -13.17 1.86
N GLU A 194 -0.50 -14.15 2.68
CA GLU A 194 -0.31 -14.08 4.12
C GLU A 194 0.61 -15.19 4.60
N ILE A 195 1.52 -14.85 5.49
CA ILE A 195 2.38 -15.78 6.23
C ILE A 195 2.41 -15.38 7.71
N VAL A 196 2.77 -16.32 8.56
CA VAL A 196 2.97 -16.09 9.99
C VAL A 196 4.41 -16.42 10.33
N LEU A 197 5.13 -15.45 10.90
CA LEU A 197 6.47 -15.63 11.46
C LEU A 197 6.37 -15.85 12.97
N SER A 198 7.23 -16.70 13.53
CA SER A 198 7.21 -17.02 14.96
C SER A 198 8.61 -17.23 15.54
N GLY A 199 8.78 -16.92 16.82
CA GLY A 199 10.02 -17.14 17.55
C GLY A 199 11.22 -16.42 16.94
N GLU A 200 12.23 -17.18 16.51
CA GLU A 200 13.48 -16.63 15.93
C GLU A 200 13.25 -15.88 14.60
N GLU A 201 12.23 -16.26 13.83
CA GLU A 201 11.90 -15.59 12.55
C GLU A 201 11.46 -14.14 12.74
N CYS A 202 10.94 -13.80 13.93
CA CYS A 202 10.54 -12.44 14.26
C CYS A 202 11.72 -11.49 14.54
N ARG A 203 12.93 -12.02 14.75
CA ARG A 203 14.10 -11.20 15.09
C ARG A 203 14.71 -10.49 13.91
N SER A 204 14.65 -11.11 12.73
CA SER A 204 15.15 -10.52 11.50
C SER A 204 14.16 -10.82 10.37
N VAL A 205 13.52 -9.80 9.89
CA VAL A 205 12.46 -9.88 8.88
C VAL A 205 12.98 -9.33 7.56
N THR A 206 12.71 -10.03 6.47
CA THR A 206 13.11 -9.59 5.13
C THR A 206 11.88 -9.30 4.30
N ILE A 207 11.83 -8.10 3.71
CA ILE A 207 10.87 -7.74 2.67
C ILE A 207 11.55 -7.88 1.30
N PRO A 208 11.01 -8.69 0.38
CA PRO A 208 11.55 -8.83 -0.97
C PRO A 208 11.53 -7.51 -1.74
N ALA A 209 12.31 -7.45 -2.82
CA ALA A 209 12.20 -6.40 -3.81
C ALA A 209 10.76 -6.25 -4.33
N HIS A 210 10.39 -5.05 -4.76
CA HIS A 210 9.09 -4.74 -5.38
C HIS A 210 7.89 -5.30 -4.59
N THR A 211 7.88 -5.05 -3.27
CA THR A 211 6.86 -5.60 -2.36
C THR A 211 6.31 -4.52 -1.43
N PHE A 212 5.00 -4.49 -1.26
CA PHE A 212 4.30 -3.84 -0.15
C PHE A 212 3.90 -4.91 0.87
N ALA A 213 4.17 -4.67 2.15
CA ALA A 213 3.82 -5.59 3.22
C ALA A 213 3.23 -4.86 4.44
N VAL A 214 2.27 -5.49 5.07
CA VAL A 214 1.70 -5.11 6.37
C VAL A 214 2.10 -6.16 7.39
N TYR A 215 2.69 -5.72 8.48
CA TYR A 215 3.13 -6.53 9.60
C TYR A 215 2.26 -6.21 10.82
N ARG A 216 1.54 -7.17 11.35
CA ARG A 216 0.83 -7.08 12.62
C ARG A 216 1.62 -7.82 13.69
N PHE A 217 2.03 -7.10 14.73
CA PHE A 217 2.85 -7.65 15.81
C PHE A 217 1.94 -8.13 16.95
N LEU A 218 1.83 -9.46 17.10
CA LEU A 218 0.98 -10.06 18.10
C LEU A 218 1.73 -10.15 19.43
N LYS A 219 1.09 -9.69 20.50
CA LYS A 219 1.55 -9.90 21.88
C LYS A 219 1.12 -11.28 22.37
N LYS A 220 1.93 -11.86 23.25
CA LYS A 220 1.54 -13.02 24.04
C LYS A 220 0.55 -12.64 25.13
#